data_95358e9639b3b083a7a0d81f0d1c8a9c
#
_entry.id   95358e9639b3b083a7a0d81f0d1c8a9c
#
_cell.length_a   1.000
_cell.length_b   1.000
_cell.length_c   1.000
_cell.angle_alpha   90.00
_cell.angle_beta   90.00
_cell.angle_gamma   90.00
#
_symmetry.space_group_name_H-M   'P 1'
#
loop_
_entity.id
_entity.type
_entity.pdbx_description
1 polymer ?
#
loop_
_entity_poly.entity_id
_entity_poly.type
_entity_poly.pdbx_seq_one_letter_code
_entity_poly.pdbx_strand_id
1 'polypeptide(L)'
;MKKGLIIFVGVAAAAWVVVVSSVVILLAGVASSASDEFVIGYQRAADLMNGSWQAILAFDTVRYDNDLDLADPNLSALEFFIIDYKEYVWVPPSGKGQNRVPGHWRLVKTGTLDTSAKIRKYFGLKDSDGIYETIEKMKTYPQPRPYVFSTRTKDIEDIMDEFGFDEAQREWMGLLITDGILNEQFGIEIPDFIEAAGSGYLPWPLPGVPESNMTSSYGMRKHPVTGVQTFHYGTDIGCADGSPCIAIGDGTVTATGTGAFSGNYVQIRFEYDGYTWTVTYMHLSQISCSSGDHVNVGDVIGLSGHTGRVTGPHLHIEILCNGAYKNPAGLISGHGKKK
;
A
#
# COMPACT_ATOMS: atom_id res chain seq x y z
N MET A 1 32.58 11.40 -15.76
CA MET A 1 32.39 9.97 -16.07
C MET A 1 33.26 9.13 -15.13
N LYS A 2 32.70 8.65 -14.03
CA LYS A 2 33.32 7.57 -13.24
C LYS A 2 32.21 6.51 -13.09
N LYS A 3 32.33 5.43 -13.87
CA LYS A 3 31.51 4.24 -13.73
C LYS A 3 31.88 3.59 -12.39
N GLY A 4 30.97 3.67 -11.41
CA GLY A 4 31.09 2.91 -10.18
C GLY A 4 30.80 1.43 -10.50
N LEU A 5 31.83 0.61 -10.40
CA LEU A 5 31.74 -0.84 -10.53
C LEU A 5 31.11 -1.39 -9.24
N ILE A 6 29.85 -1.78 -9.29
CA ILE A 6 29.23 -2.54 -8.20
C ILE A 6 29.69 -3.99 -8.38
N ILE A 7 30.56 -4.46 -7.50
CA ILE A 7 30.96 -5.87 -7.44
C ILE A 7 29.96 -6.58 -6.53
N PHE A 8 29.07 -7.38 -7.13
CA PHE A 8 28.27 -8.35 -6.40
C PHE A 8 29.15 -9.52 -5.99
N VAL A 9 29.40 -9.65 -4.69
CA VAL A 9 29.98 -10.87 -4.11
C VAL A 9 28.93 -11.46 -3.19
N GLY A 10 28.32 -12.55 -3.60
CA GLY A 10 27.49 -13.38 -2.73
C GLY A 10 28.36 -14.05 -1.70
N VAL A 11 28.35 -13.60 -0.45
CA VAL A 11 28.99 -14.26 0.70
C VAL A 11 28.34 -13.84 2.02
N ALA A 12 28.34 -14.79 2.94
CA ALA A 12 27.90 -14.85 4.32
C ALA A 12 27.94 -13.55 5.16
N ALA A 13 27.22 -13.57 6.27
CA ALA A 13 26.92 -12.55 7.28
C ALA A 13 27.91 -11.36 7.50
N ALA A 14 29.18 -11.49 7.18
CA ALA A 14 30.16 -10.40 7.27
C ALA A 14 30.07 -9.39 6.09
N ALA A 15 29.51 -9.78 4.95
CA ALA A 15 29.26 -8.90 3.81
C ALA A 15 28.05 -7.98 4.06
N TRP A 16 27.13 -8.38 4.89
CA TRP A 16 25.94 -7.61 5.26
C TRP A 16 26.29 -6.25 5.89
N VAL A 17 27.24 -6.23 6.81
CA VAL A 17 27.68 -4.99 7.47
C VAL A 17 28.34 -4.02 6.47
N VAL A 18 29.04 -4.55 5.47
CA VAL A 18 29.72 -3.72 4.45
C VAL A 18 28.70 -3.17 3.44
N VAL A 19 27.67 -3.93 3.06
CA VAL A 19 26.62 -3.47 2.14
C VAL A 19 25.77 -2.41 2.83
N VAL A 20 25.31 -2.65 4.05
CA VAL A 20 24.54 -1.67 4.83
C VAL A 20 25.36 -0.39 5.07
N SER A 21 26.64 -0.52 5.42
CA SER A 21 27.51 0.65 5.61
C SER A 21 27.75 1.42 4.31
N SER A 22 27.85 0.75 3.17
CA SER A 22 28.02 1.39 1.86
C SER A 22 26.76 2.09 1.39
N VAL A 23 25.60 1.53 1.69
CA VAL A 23 24.26 2.10 1.44
C VAL A 23 24.05 3.34 2.30
N VAL A 24 24.33 3.27 3.58
CA VAL A 24 24.25 4.41 4.50
C VAL A 24 25.17 5.54 4.05
N ILE A 25 26.38 5.23 3.57
CA ILE A 25 27.31 6.23 3.05
C ILE A 25 26.85 6.83 1.72
N LEU A 26 26.22 6.03 0.84
CA LEU A 26 25.68 6.51 -0.44
C LEU A 26 24.46 7.42 -0.22
N LEU A 27 23.54 6.99 0.64
CA LEU A 27 22.37 7.77 1.02
C LEU A 27 22.74 8.98 1.90
N ALA A 28 23.80 8.89 2.73
CA ALA A 28 24.32 10.03 3.47
C ALA A 28 24.83 11.15 2.55
N GLY A 29 25.34 10.80 1.38
CA GLY A 29 25.67 11.77 0.32
C GLY A 29 24.41 12.46 -0.23
N VAL A 30 23.31 11.75 -0.36
CA VAL A 30 22.02 12.28 -0.81
C VAL A 30 21.34 13.09 0.29
N ALA A 31 21.34 12.61 1.54
CA ALA A 31 20.71 13.31 2.66
C ALA A 31 21.41 14.61 3.06
N SER A 32 22.72 14.72 2.84
CA SER A 32 23.43 15.97 3.08
C SER A 32 23.06 17.08 2.08
N SER A 33 22.39 16.73 0.98
CA SER A 33 21.91 17.65 -0.06
C SER A 33 20.37 17.69 -0.20
N ALA A 34 19.66 16.67 0.31
CA ALA A 34 18.21 16.65 0.30
C ALA A 34 17.70 17.55 1.45
N SER A 35 17.07 18.65 1.09
CA SER A 35 16.37 19.52 2.03
C SER A 35 15.19 18.76 2.63
N ASP A 36 14.74 19.15 3.83
CA ASP A 36 13.48 18.67 4.43
C ASP A 36 12.32 18.72 3.43
N GLU A 37 12.36 19.69 2.51
CA GLU A 37 11.36 19.88 1.44
C GLU A 37 11.28 18.71 0.45
N PHE A 38 12.38 18.04 0.18
CA PHE A 38 12.43 16.86 -0.71
C PHE A 38 11.63 15.69 -0.10
N VAL A 39 11.92 15.32 1.14
CA VAL A 39 11.19 14.24 1.85
C VAL A 39 9.72 14.59 2.05
N ILE A 40 9.43 15.85 2.38
CA ILE A 40 8.06 16.37 2.49
C ILE A 40 7.31 16.19 1.16
N GLY A 41 7.98 16.28 0.01
CA GLY A 41 7.39 16.01 -1.30
C GLY A 41 6.83 14.59 -1.38
N TYR A 42 7.62 13.57 -0.99
CA TYR A 42 7.19 12.16 -0.97
C TYR A 42 6.08 11.91 0.04
N GLN A 43 6.19 12.47 1.24
CA GLN A 43 5.16 12.36 2.28
C GLN A 43 3.82 12.93 1.82
N ARG A 44 3.81 14.14 1.27
CA ARG A 44 2.59 14.77 0.73
C ARG A 44 1.97 13.97 -0.41
N ALA A 45 2.79 13.45 -1.33
CA ALA A 45 2.30 12.64 -2.43
C ALA A 45 1.69 11.32 -1.93
N ALA A 46 2.33 10.66 -0.98
CA ALA A 46 1.85 9.43 -0.35
C ALA A 46 0.56 9.64 0.45
N ASP A 47 0.43 10.74 1.18
CA ASP A 47 -0.78 11.07 1.94
C ASP A 47 -2.02 11.19 1.06
N LEU A 48 -1.88 11.72 -0.16
CA LEU A 48 -3.00 11.84 -1.11
C LEU A 48 -3.56 10.48 -1.56
N MET A 49 -2.79 9.42 -1.45
CA MET A 49 -3.17 8.08 -1.89
C MET A 49 -3.25 7.08 -0.74
N ASN A 50 -3.10 7.52 0.51
CA ASN A 50 -2.99 6.67 1.70
C ASN A 50 -1.92 5.56 1.53
N GLY A 51 -0.81 5.92 0.88
CA GLY A 51 0.27 5.01 0.53
C GLY A 51 1.52 5.21 1.39
N SER A 52 2.58 4.47 1.04
CA SER A 52 3.88 4.57 1.68
C SER A 52 4.79 5.54 0.93
N TRP A 53 5.25 6.59 1.59
CA TRP A 53 6.24 7.51 1.03
C TRP A 53 7.60 6.82 0.84
N GLN A 54 7.96 5.87 1.72
CA GLN A 54 9.18 5.06 1.58
C GLN A 54 9.13 4.21 0.32
N ALA A 55 7.96 3.63 -0.01
CA ALA A 55 7.81 2.85 -1.23
C ALA A 55 8.04 3.69 -2.49
N ILE A 56 7.51 4.93 -2.52
CA ILE A 56 7.70 5.84 -3.65
C ILE A 56 9.17 6.27 -3.75
N LEU A 57 9.79 6.63 -2.63
CA LEU A 57 11.20 7.03 -2.60
C LEU A 57 12.14 5.86 -2.95
N ALA A 58 11.89 4.66 -2.42
CA ALA A 58 12.65 3.46 -2.76
C ALA A 58 12.53 3.12 -4.25
N PHE A 59 11.33 3.25 -4.82
CA PHE A 59 11.08 3.06 -6.23
C PHE A 59 11.94 4.02 -7.08
N ASP A 60 11.97 5.31 -6.76
CA ASP A 60 12.78 6.28 -7.48
C ASP A 60 14.27 6.02 -7.29
N THR A 61 14.69 5.65 -6.07
CA THR A 61 16.08 5.29 -5.77
C THR A 61 16.55 4.14 -6.65
N VAL A 62 15.73 3.11 -6.82
CA VAL A 62 16.06 1.94 -7.65
C VAL A 62 15.94 2.25 -9.13
N ARG A 63 14.87 2.97 -9.53
CA ARG A 63 14.57 3.33 -10.93
C ARG A 63 15.67 4.19 -11.54
N TYR A 64 16.19 5.14 -10.78
CA TYR A 64 17.16 6.12 -11.24
C TYR A 64 18.61 5.81 -10.80
N ASP A 65 18.87 4.58 -10.33
CA ASP A 65 20.21 4.13 -9.88
C ASP A 65 20.84 5.11 -8.88
N ASN A 66 20.06 5.53 -7.88
CA ASN A 66 20.39 6.51 -6.83
C ASN A 66 20.60 7.97 -7.30
N ASP A 67 20.27 8.31 -8.54
CA ASP A 67 20.28 9.70 -9.02
C ASP A 67 18.90 10.35 -8.79
N LEU A 68 18.65 10.77 -7.56
CA LEU A 68 17.38 11.37 -7.14
C LEU A 68 17.14 12.79 -7.67
N ASP A 69 18.13 13.41 -8.32
CA ASP A 69 17.92 14.68 -9.05
C ASP A 69 16.99 14.49 -10.27
N LEU A 70 16.82 13.24 -10.72
CA LEU A 70 15.88 12.87 -11.78
C LEU A 70 14.46 12.57 -11.26
N ALA A 71 14.30 12.45 -9.94
CA ALA A 71 13.06 12.03 -9.32
C ALA A 71 12.08 13.22 -9.15
N ASP A 72 10.81 12.96 -9.37
CA ASP A 72 9.70 13.87 -9.08
C ASP A 72 8.64 13.10 -8.28
N PRO A 73 8.52 13.35 -6.97
CA PRO A 73 7.56 12.65 -6.11
C PRO A 73 6.10 12.74 -6.60
N ASN A 74 5.73 13.85 -7.23
CA ASN A 74 4.39 14.06 -7.80
C ASN A 74 4.12 13.13 -8.98
N LEU A 75 5.11 12.95 -9.86
CA LEU A 75 5.01 12.05 -11.01
C LEU A 75 5.11 10.59 -10.58
N SER A 76 6.05 10.27 -9.71
CA SER A 76 6.31 8.90 -9.25
C SER A 76 5.15 8.34 -8.44
N ALA A 77 4.52 9.14 -7.57
CA ALA A 77 3.32 8.73 -6.84
C ALA A 77 2.16 8.32 -7.77
N LEU A 78 2.06 8.93 -8.95
CA LEU A 78 1.02 8.58 -9.91
C LEU A 78 1.16 7.14 -10.46
N GLU A 79 2.36 6.57 -10.47
CA GLU A 79 2.58 5.18 -10.88
C GLU A 79 1.99 4.18 -9.86
N PHE A 80 1.91 4.59 -8.59
CA PHE A 80 1.30 3.80 -7.51
C PHE A 80 -0.23 3.96 -7.42
N PHE A 81 -0.84 4.83 -8.24
CA PHE A 81 -2.23 5.24 -8.06
C PHE A 81 -3.16 4.52 -9.02
N ILE A 82 -4.26 4.00 -8.47
CA ILE A 82 -5.35 3.40 -9.23
C ILE A 82 -6.63 4.15 -8.94
N ILE A 83 -7.39 4.45 -9.98
CA ILE A 83 -8.70 5.11 -9.87
C ILE A 83 -9.76 4.19 -10.47
N ASP A 84 -10.67 3.74 -9.64
CA ASP A 84 -11.90 3.10 -10.08
C ASP A 84 -12.99 4.17 -10.22
N TYR A 85 -13.72 4.14 -11.32
CA TYR A 85 -14.77 5.12 -11.57
C TYR A 85 -16.10 4.50 -11.94
N LYS A 86 -17.18 5.19 -11.53
CA LYS A 86 -18.55 4.91 -11.91
C LYS A 86 -19.18 6.16 -12.51
N GLU A 87 -19.80 6.01 -13.66
CA GLU A 87 -20.50 7.09 -14.36
C GLU A 87 -22.01 6.82 -14.34
N TYR A 88 -22.78 7.81 -13.91
CA TYR A 88 -24.23 7.72 -13.83
C TYR A 88 -24.89 8.74 -14.74
N VAL A 89 -26.08 8.41 -15.25
CA VAL A 89 -26.94 9.31 -16.03
C VAL A 89 -28.28 9.45 -15.29
N TRP A 90 -28.74 10.68 -15.19
CA TRP A 90 -30.07 10.95 -14.65
C TRP A 90 -31.15 10.47 -15.61
N VAL A 91 -31.99 9.58 -15.13
CA VAL A 91 -33.22 9.15 -15.82
C VAL A 91 -34.38 9.96 -15.25
N PRO A 92 -35.02 10.84 -16.05
CA PRO A 92 -36.11 11.69 -15.54
C PRO A 92 -37.34 10.83 -15.14
N PRO A 93 -38.17 11.37 -14.27
CA PRO A 93 -39.45 10.70 -13.89
C PRO A 93 -40.29 10.40 -15.13
N SER A 94 -40.91 9.23 -15.16
CA SER A 94 -41.81 8.81 -16.27
C SER A 94 -43.16 8.29 -15.72
N GLY A 95 -44.13 8.22 -16.61
CA GLY A 95 -45.50 7.77 -16.29
C GLY A 95 -46.41 8.86 -15.65
N LYS A 96 -47.68 8.56 -15.50
CA LYS A 96 -48.69 9.45 -14.92
C LYS A 96 -49.50 8.71 -13.84
N GLY A 97 -50.00 9.46 -12.85
CA GLY A 97 -50.87 8.92 -11.78
C GLY A 97 -50.16 7.86 -10.94
N GLN A 98 -50.85 6.77 -10.64
CA GLN A 98 -50.33 5.66 -9.80
C GLN A 98 -49.16 4.90 -10.45
N ASN A 99 -48.92 5.04 -11.75
CA ASN A 99 -47.82 4.42 -12.48
C ASN A 99 -46.63 5.36 -12.66
N ARG A 100 -46.52 6.42 -11.87
CA ARG A 100 -45.39 7.34 -11.93
C ARG A 100 -44.13 6.67 -11.36
N VAL A 101 -43.07 6.53 -12.20
CA VAL A 101 -41.73 6.10 -11.79
C VAL A 101 -40.93 7.36 -11.42
N PRO A 102 -40.39 7.47 -10.20
CA PRO A 102 -39.54 8.58 -9.82
C PRO A 102 -38.26 8.66 -10.70
N GLY A 103 -37.75 9.87 -10.88
CA GLY A 103 -36.44 10.04 -11.48
C GLY A 103 -35.35 9.38 -10.62
N HIS A 104 -34.38 8.80 -11.27
CA HIS A 104 -33.27 8.09 -10.59
C HIS A 104 -31.98 8.15 -11.39
N TRP A 105 -30.89 7.94 -10.70
CA TRP A 105 -29.57 7.81 -11.32
C TRP A 105 -29.34 6.37 -11.78
N ARG A 106 -29.00 6.20 -13.06
CA ARG A 106 -28.69 4.89 -13.65
C ARG A 106 -27.21 4.80 -13.95
N LEU A 107 -26.54 3.78 -13.43
CA LEU A 107 -25.16 3.45 -13.77
C LEU A 107 -25.06 3.14 -15.26
N VAL A 108 -24.15 3.81 -15.98
CA VAL A 108 -23.95 3.63 -17.42
C VAL A 108 -22.55 3.13 -17.77
N LYS A 109 -21.57 3.38 -16.91
CA LYS A 109 -20.20 2.96 -17.16
C LYS A 109 -19.45 2.76 -15.84
N THR A 110 -18.58 1.76 -15.84
CA THR A 110 -17.56 1.54 -14.81
C THR A 110 -16.22 1.34 -15.50
N GLY A 111 -15.13 1.60 -14.80
CA GLY A 111 -13.79 1.28 -15.29
C GLY A 111 -12.72 1.55 -14.27
N THR A 112 -11.52 1.10 -14.60
CA THR A 112 -10.31 1.25 -13.77
C THR A 112 -9.23 1.93 -14.59
N LEU A 113 -8.58 2.92 -13.98
CA LEU A 113 -7.40 3.62 -14.49
C LEU A 113 -6.23 3.16 -13.62
N ASP A 114 -5.49 2.17 -14.11
CA ASP A 114 -4.44 1.46 -13.39
C ASP A 114 -3.01 1.81 -13.82
N THR A 115 -2.87 2.78 -14.74
CA THR A 115 -1.58 3.31 -15.17
C THR A 115 -1.63 4.83 -15.27
N SER A 116 -0.50 5.49 -15.03
CA SER A 116 -0.36 6.94 -15.16
C SER A 116 -0.82 7.45 -16.53
N ALA A 117 -0.51 6.73 -17.60
CA ALA A 117 -0.95 7.05 -18.95
C ALA A 117 -2.47 7.02 -19.12
N LYS A 118 -3.16 5.99 -18.56
CA LYS A 118 -4.63 5.92 -18.59
C LYS A 118 -5.26 7.05 -17.78
N ILE A 119 -4.68 7.38 -16.62
CA ILE A 119 -5.13 8.47 -15.74
C ILE A 119 -5.00 9.80 -16.48
N ARG A 120 -3.81 10.12 -17.01
CA ARG A 120 -3.57 11.36 -17.76
C ARG A 120 -4.51 11.49 -18.94
N LYS A 121 -4.67 10.44 -19.73
CA LYS A 121 -5.60 10.42 -20.88
C LYS A 121 -7.04 10.69 -20.48
N TYR A 122 -7.50 10.06 -19.37
CA TYR A 122 -8.88 10.19 -18.91
C TYR A 122 -9.22 11.61 -18.45
N PHE A 123 -8.31 12.24 -17.69
CA PHE A 123 -8.49 13.59 -17.15
C PHE A 123 -7.97 14.70 -18.06
N GLY A 124 -7.38 14.38 -19.21
CA GLY A 124 -6.81 15.36 -20.14
C GLY A 124 -5.60 16.10 -19.55
N LEU A 125 -4.76 15.38 -18.82
CA LEU A 125 -3.54 15.86 -18.19
C LEU A 125 -2.35 15.78 -19.15
N LYS A 126 -1.31 16.58 -18.89
CA LYS A 126 -0.02 16.55 -19.59
C LYS A 126 0.88 15.47 -19.00
N ASP A 127 1.97 15.14 -19.70
CA ASP A 127 2.98 14.20 -19.21
C ASP A 127 3.72 14.71 -17.96
N SER A 128 3.79 16.03 -17.77
CA SER A 128 4.33 16.68 -16.57
C SER A 128 3.38 16.75 -15.38
N ASP A 129 2.13 16.33 -15.56
CA ASP A 129 1.14 16.38 -14.50
C ASP A 129 1.15 15.04 -13.74
N GLY A 130 1.12 15.09 -12.41
CA GLY A 130 1.21 13.95 -11.52
C GLY A 130 -0.01 13.76 -10.62
N ILE A 131 0.23 13.31 -9.39
CA ILE A 131 -0.84 12.99 -8.44
C ILE A 131 -1.62 14.24 -7.99
N TYR A 132 -0.95 15.38 -7.81
CA TYR A 132 -1.62 16.63 -7.39
C TYR A 132 -2.65 17.10 -8.41
N GLU A 133 -2.26 17.20 -9.68
CA GLU A 133 -3.14 17.62 -10.77
C GLU A 133 -4.28 16.62 -10.98
N THR A 134 -4.00 15.32 -10.80
CA THR A 134 -5.01 14.26 -10.87
C THR A 134 -6.08 14.45 -9.80
N ILE A 135 -5.71 14.64 -8.55
CA ILE A 135 -6.66 14.84 -7.44
C ILE A 135 -7.49 16.12 -7.66
N GLU A 136 -6.87 17.22 -8.09
CA GLU A 136 -7.61 18.44 -8.41
C GLU A 136 -8.59 18.25 -9.57
N LYS A 137 -8.24 17.50 -10.59
CA LYS A 137 -9.16 17.15 -11.68
C LYS A 137 -10.32 16.27 -11.21
N MET A 138 -10.07 15.31 -10.33
CA MET A 138 -11.14 14.48 -9.75
C MET A 138 -12.16 15.33 -8.98
N LYS A 139 -11.69 16.31 -8.18
CA LYS A 139 -12.56 17.23 -7.41
C LYS A 139 -13.39 18.13 -8.33
N THR A 140 -12.82 18.56 -9.44
CA THR A 140 -13.42 19.54 -10.36
C THR A 140 -13.98 18.91 -11.62
N TYR A 141 -14.07 17.58 -11.71
CA TYR A 141 -14.53 16.87 -12.90
C TYR A 141 -15.95 17.31 -13.29
N PRO A 142 -16.20 17.60 -14.58
CA PRO A 142 -17.42 18.33 -14.98
C PRO A 142 -18.73 17.65 -14.65
N GLN A 143 -19.66 18.44 -14.10
CA GLN A 143 -21.08 18.11 -14.00
C GLN A 143 -21.78 18.49 -15.32
N PRO A 144 -22.79 17.79 -15.89
CA PRO A 144 -23.94 17.29 -15.10
C PRO A 144 -23.99 15.76 -14.87
N ARG A 145 -22.96 15.04 -15.16
CA ARG A 145 -22.96 13.59 -14.90
C ARG A 145 -22.29 13.35 -13.56
N PRO A 146 -22.95 12.70 -12.60
CA PRO A 146 -22.30 12.32 -11.37
C PRO A 146 -21.30 11.21 -11.67
N TYR A 147 -20.05 11.51 -11.37
CA TYR A 147 -18.98 10.55 -11.31
C TYR A 147 -18.73 10.19 -9.85
N VAL A 148 -18.50 8.91 -9.60
CA VAL A 148 -17.99 8.44 -8.33
C VAL A 148 -16.61 7.87 -8.61
N PHE A 149 -15.60 8.46 -8.00
CA PHE A 149 -14.22 7.98 -8.03
C PHE A 149 -13.90 7.34 -6.68
N SER A 150 -13.28 6.19 -6.71
CA SER A 150 -12.61 5.58 -5.57
C SER A 150 -11.16 5.32 -5.94
N THR A 151 -10.27 5.54 -4.98
CA THR A 151 -8.84 5.48 -5.21
C THR A 151 -8.20 4.40 -4.35
N ARG A 152 -7.14 3.80 -4.83
CA ARG A 152 -6.33 2.82 -4.12
C ARG A 152 -4.89 2.87 -4.59
N THR A 153 -3.98 2.39 -3.76
CA THR A 153 -2.59 2.17 -4.13
C THR A 153 -2.44 0.87 -4.89
N LYS A 154 -1.54 0.88 -5.85
CA LYS A 154 -1.07 -0.32 -6.54
C LYS A 154 -0.16 -1.10 -5.59
N ASP A 155 -0.23 -2.42 -5.68
CA ASP A 155 0.69 -3.31 -4.98
C ASP A 155 2.13 -3.07 -5.45
N ILE A 156 3.10 -3.12 -4.55
CA ILE A 156 4.52 -2.90 -4.87
C ILE A 156 5.03 -3.96 -5.86
N GLU A 157 4.59 -5.21 -5.72
CA GLU A 157 4.94 -6.28 -6.65
C GLU A 157 4.41 -6.00 -8.06
N ASP A 158 3.17 -5.48 -8.18
CA ASP A 158 2.60 -5.08 -9.48
C ASP A 158 3.43 -3.95 -10.13
N ILE A 159 3.93 -3.00 -9.33
CA ILE A 159 4.79 -1.91 -9.83
C ILE A 159 6.13 -2.45 -10.30
N MET A 160 6.78 -3.27 -9.49
CA MET A 160 8.07 -3.87 -9.86
C MET A 160 7.97 -4.72 -11.14
N ASP A 161 6.86 -5.43 -11.33
CA ASP A 161 6.59 -6.18 -12.57
C ASP A 161 6.37 -5.24 -13.76
N GLU A 162 5.60 -4.17 -13.59
CA GLU A 162 5.30 -3.18 -14.65
C GLU A 162 6.56 -2.47 -15.16
N PHE A 163 7.48 -2.16 -14.24
CA PHE A 163 8.76 -1.51 -14.58
C PHE A 163 9.88 -2.49 -14.90
N GLY A 164 9.62 -3.80 -14.85
CA GLY A 164 10.58 -4.83 -15.23
C GLY A 164 11.78 -4.92 -14.30
N PHE A 165 11.60 -4.66 -13.02
CA PHE A 165 12.67 -4.74 -12.02
C PHE A 165 13.23 -6.16 -11.95
N ASP A 166 14.54 -6.29 -12.04
CA ASP A 166 15.25 -7.55 -11.86
C ASP A 166 15.33 -7.96 -10.37
N GLU A 167 15.88 -9.16 -10.10
CA GLU A 167 15.96 -9.71 -8.74
C GLU A 167 16.75 -8.80 -7.78
N ALA A 168 17.85 -8.22 -8.25
CA ALA A 168 18.68 -7.33 -7.42
C ALA A 168 17.97 -6.01 -7.10
N GLN A 169 17.24 -5.45 -8.08
CA GLN A 169 16.44 -4.25 -7.89
C GLN A 169 15.29 -4.48 -6.91
N ARG A 170 14.64 -5.66 -6.96
CA ARG A 170 13.57 -6.05 -6.02
C ARG A 170 14.10 -6.22 -4.61
N GLU A 171 15.23 -6.90 -4.46
CA GLU A 171 15.92 -7.04 -3.17
C GLU A 171 16.28 -5.67 -2.59
N TRP A 172 16.87 -4.79 -3.42
CA TRP A 172 17.23 -3.45 -3.03
C TRP A 172 16.05 -2.60 -2.57
N MET A 173 14.97 -2.62 -3.33
CA MET A 173 13.72 -1.94 -2.98
C MET A 173 13.15 -2.44 -1.64
N GLY A 174 13.15 -3.75 -1.42
CA GLY A 174 12.73 -4.37 -0.16
C GLY A 174 13.52 -3.85 1.05
N LEU A 175 14.85 -3.83 0.95
CA LEU A 175 15.73 -3.33 2.01
C LEU A 175 15.46 -1.86 2.34
N LEU A 176 15.33 -1.00 1.32
CA LEU A 176 15.07 0.43 1.51
C LEU A 176 13.75 0.69 2.25
N ILE A 177 12.71 -0.10 1.95
CA ILE A 177 11.38 0.11 2.54
C ILE A 177 11.31 -0.37 3.99
N THR A 178 12.04 -1.42 4.33
CA THR A 178 11.72 -2.22 5.53
C THR A 178 12.68 -2.11 6.68
N ASP A 179 13.95 -1.90 6.44
CA ASP A 179 14.96 -1.88 7.50
C ASP A 179 15.06 -0.54 8.24
N GLY A 180 14.07 0.34 8.03
CA GLY A 180 14.07 1.67 8.65
C GLY A 180 15.18 2.59 8.14
N ILE A 181 15.97 2.13 7.15
CA ILE A 181 17.12 2.85 6.59
C ILE A 181 16.71 4.26 6.14
N LEU A 182 15.60 4.37 5.41
CA LEU A 182 15.08 5.66 4.97
C LEU A 182 14.61 6.53 6.13
N ASN A 183 14.04 5.93 7.19
CA ASN A 183 13.59 6.67 8.35
C ASN A 183 14.76 7.22 9.16
N GLU A 184 15.76 6.39 9.44
CA GLU A 184 17.00 6.80 10.13
C GLU A 184 17.72 7.89 9.33
N GLN A 185 17.83 7.71 8.02
CA GLN A 185 18.49 8.63 7.10
C GLN A 185 17.85 10.02 7.10
N PHE A 186 16.53 10.10 7.17
CA PHE A 186 15.78 11.35 7.11
C PHE A 186 15.29 11.84 8.49
N GLY A 187 15.80 11.27 9.58
CA GLY A 187 15.49 11.71 10.94
C GLY A 187 14.04 11.50 11.34
N ILE A 188 13.33 10.55 10.70
CA ILE A 188 11.95 10.24 11.04
C ILE A 188 11.95 9.27 12.21
N GLU A 189 11.60 9.79 13.40
CA GLU A 189 11.48 8.96 14.58
C GLU A 189 10.34 7.96 14.40
N ILE A 190 10.71 6.66 14.37
CA ILE A 190 9.78 5.57 14.57
C ILE A 190 10.00 5.09 16.00
N PRO A 191 8.96 5.04 16.83
CA PRO A 191 9.14 4.67 18.21
C PRO A 191 9.72 3.27 18.39
N ASP A 192 10.85 3.18 19.08
CA ASP A 192 11.52 1.91 19.43
C ASP A 192 10.61 0.92 20.16
N PHE A 193 9.61 1.42 20.90
CA PHE A 193 8.68 0.58 21.63
C PHE A 193 7.78 -0.28 20.73
N ILE A 194 7.58 0.13 19.45
CA ILE A 194 6.80 -0.66 18.49
C ILE A 194 7.59 -1.92 18.11
N GLU A 195 8.90 -1.85 18.01
CA GLU A 195 9.77 -3.01 17.74
C GLU A 195 9.98 -3.88 18.97
N ALA A 196 10.04 -3.26 20.16
CA ALA A 196 10.25 -3.96 21.45
C ALA A 196 8.96 -4.60 22.01
N ALA A 197 7.80 -4.24 21.49
CA ALA A 197 6.50 -4.64 22.04
C ALA A 197 6.06 -6.04 21.60
N GLY A 198 6.86 -7.07 21.70
CA GLY A 198 6.42 -8.47 21.50
C GLY A 198 5.20 -8.89 22.36
N SER A 199 4.33 -7.96 22.70
CA SER A 199 3.17 -8.07 23.60
C SER A 199 1.82 -7.74 22.92
N GLY A 200 1.75 -7.66 21.54
CA GLY A 200 0.49 -7.40 20.84
C GLY A 200 -0.07 -6.01 21.14
N TYR A 201 0.35 -5.04 20.37
CA TYR A 201 -0.09 -3.66 20.48
C TYR A 201 -1.49 -3.45 19.86
N LEU A 202 -1.78 -4.21 18.82
CA LEU A 202 -3.05 -4.23 18.08
C LEU A 202 -3.75 -5.59 18.26
N PRO A 203 -5.09 -5.64 18.19
CA PRO A 203 -5.85 -6.88 18.31
C PRO A 203 -5.52 -7.89 17.20
N TRP A 204 -5.74 -9.16 17.49
CA TRP A 204 -5.61 -10.24 16.51
C TRP A 204 -6.73 -10.16 15.45
N PRO A 205 -6.40 -10.20 14.13
CA PRO A 205 -7.37 -9.95 13.06
C PRO A 205 -8.32 -11.11 12.76
N LEU A 206 -8.06 -12.32 13.24
CA LEU A 206 -8.78 -13.56 12.93
C LEU A 206 -9.30 -14.25 14.19
N PRO A 207 -10.48 -13.86 14.70
CA PRO A 207 -11.07 -14.50 15.90
C PRO A 207 -11.22 -16.01 15.69
N GLY A 208 -10.75 -16.80 16.69
CA GLY A 208 -10.82 -18.25 16.66
C GLY A 208 -9.70 -18.95 15.87
N VAL A 209 -8.84 -18.23 15.17
CA VAL A 209 -7.60 -18.75 14.58
C VAL A 209 -6.45 -18.45 15.52
N PRO A 210 -5.66 -19.46 15.96
CA PRO A 210 -4.56 -19.25 16.89
C PRO A 210 -3.38 -18.51 16.23
N GLU A 211 -2.63 -17.74 17.02
CA GLU A 211 -1.43 -17.02 16.55
C GLU A 211 -0.35 -17.96 15.98
N SER A 212 -0.31 -19.21 16.44
CA SER A 212 0.59 -20.24 15.89
C SER A 212 0.35 -20.56 14.41
N ASN A 213 -0.75 -20.07 13.84
CA ASN A 213 -1.05 -20.21 12.41
C ASN A 213 -0.37 -19.14 11.54
N MET A 214 0.54 -18.31 12.07
CA MET A 214 1.42 -17.52 11.23
C MET A 214 2.30 -18.45 10.40
N THR A 215 2.08 -18.47 9.10
CA THR A 215 2.71 -19.41 8.15
C THR A 215 3.87 -18.80 7.39
N SER A 216 3.90 -17.48 7.26
CA SER A 216 4.99 -16.77 6.62
C SER A 216 5.20 -15.39 7.26
N SER A 217 6.44 -15.11 7.61
CA SER A 217 6.83 -13.88 8.31
C SER A 217 7.11 -12.75 7.32
N TYR A 218 6.99 -11.54 7.81
CA TYR A 218 7.51 -10.32 7.21
C TYR A 218 9.03 -10.42 7.01
N GLY A 219 9.53 -9.83 5.92
CA GLY A 219 10.96 -9.76 5.63
C GLY A 219 11.38 -10.58 4.42
N MET A 220 12.70 -10.64 4.20
CA MET A 220 13.30 -11.40 3.09
C MET A 220 12.98 -12.88 3.18
N ARG A 221 12.40 -13.44 2.13
CA ARG A 221 12.10 -14.87 2.03
C ARG A 221 12.21 -15.39 0.61
N LYS A 222 12.35 -16.69 0.47
CA LYS A 222 12.24 -17.35 -0.83
C LYS A 222 10.77 -17.44 -1.21
N HIS A 223 10.39 -16.85 -2.34
CA HIS A 223 9.00 -16.83 -2.80
C HIS A 223 8.50 -18.27 -3.04
N PRO A 224 7.36 -18.67 -2.45
CA PRO A 224 6.93 -20.08 -2.47
C PRO A 224 6.57 -20.62 -3.86
N VAL A 225 6.22 -19.76 -4.81
CA VAL A 225 5.86 -20.14 -6.18
C VAL A 225 7.05 -20.02 -7.13
N THR A 226 7.77 -18.91 -7.11
CA THR A 226 8.84 -18.64 -8.07
C THR A 226 10.21 -19.14 -7.62
N GLY A 227 10.40 -19.35 -6.32
CA GLY A 227 11.67 -19.73 -5.72
C GLY A 227 12.72 -18.61 -5.65
N VAL A 228 12.38 -17.42 -6.11
CA VAL A 228 13.24 -16.24 -6.10
C VAL A 228 13.23 -15.61 -4.71
N GLN A 229 14.34 -14.99 -4.29
CA GLN A 229 14.37 -14.17 -3.09
C GLN A 229 13.49 -12.94 -3.32
N THR A 230 12.57 -12.70 -2.40
CA THR A 230 11.66 -11.56 -2.45
C THR A 230 11.37 -11.07 -1.04
N PHE A 231 11.04 -9.79 -0.93
CA PHE A 231 10.63 -9.23 0.34
C PHE A 231 9.13 -9.45 0.54
N HIS A 232 8.73 -9.85 1.76
CA HIS A 232 7.35 -10.04 2.17
C HIS A 232 6.91 -8.87 3.05
N TYR A 233 6.09 -7.98 2.52
CA TYR A 233 5.70 -6.71 3.16
C TYR A 233 4.68 -6.86 4.29
N GLY A 234 4.19 -8.09 4.50
CA GLY A 234 3.20 -8.43 5.53
C GLY A 234 3.52 -9.73 6.26
N THR A 235 2.51 -10.27 6.89
CA THR A 235 2.53 -11.60 7.52
C THR A 235 1.36 -12.41 7.02
N ASP A 236 1.59 -13.69 6.68
CA ASP A 236 0.55 -14.62 6.28
C ASP A 236 0.07 -15.43 7.49
N ILE A 237 -1.25 -15.47 7.65
CA ILE A 237 -1.91 -16.25 8.73
C ILE A 237 -2.78 -17.31 8.07
N GLY A 238 -2.35 -18.56 8.14
CA GLY A 238 -3.09 -19.72 7.61
C GLY A 238 -4.45 -19.87 8.28
N CYS A 239 -5.52 -19.88 7.49
CA CYS A 239 -6.89 -20.01 7.99
C CYS A 239 -7.78 -20.67 6.93
N ALA A 240 -8.94 -21.18 7.33
CA ALA A 240 -9.92 -21.70 6.40
C ALA A 240 -10.53 -20.57 5.55
N ASP A 241 -10.91 -20.86 4.30
CA ASP A 241 -11.75 -19.97 3.52
C ASP A 241 -13.02 -19.60 4.32
N GLY A 242 -13.37 -18.30 4.30
CA GLY A 242 -14.56 -17.81 4.98
C GLY A 242 -14.36 -17.53 6.47
N SER A 243 -13.14 -17.57 7.01
CA SER A 243 -12.88 -17.14 8.39
C SER A 243 -13.11 -15.62 8.48
N PRO A 244 -13.87 -15.12 9.51
CA PRO A 244 -14.10 -13.70 9.64
C PRO A 244 -12.80 -12.93 9.92
N CYS A 245 -12.57 -11.89 9.12
CA CYS A 245 -11.50 -10.92 9.32
C CYS A 245 -12.07 -9.68 9.98
N ILE A 246 -11.50 -9.23 11.08
CA ILE A 246 -11.99 -8.08 11.84
C ILE A 246 -11.05 -6.88 11.75
N ALA A 247 -11.62 -5.69 11.86
CA ALA A 247 -10.85 -4.46 12.00
C ALA A 247 -10.05 -4.47 13.31
N ILE A 248 -8.76 -4.14 13.24
CA ILE A 248 -7.85 -4.08 14.40
C ILE A 248 -7.64 -2.66 14.92
N GLY A 249 -8.34 -1.67 14.37
CA GLY A 249 -8.37 -0.28 14.81
C GLY A 249 -9.71 0.38 14.48
N ASP A 250 -10.10 1.38 15.30
CA ASP A 250 -11.28 2.24 15.04
C ASP A 250 -10.90 3.25 13.96
N GLY A 251 -11.47 3.12 12.75
CA GLY A 251 -10.99 3.96 11.63
C GLY A 251 -11.90 4.01 10.44
N THR A 252 -11.35 4.51 9.36
CA THR A 252 -12.04 4.65 8.08
C THR A 252 -11.46 3.67 7.07
N VAL A 253 -12.34 2.98 6.35
CA VAL A 253 -11.96 2.17 5.18
C VAL A 253 -11.52 3.12 4.07
N THR A 254 -10.22 3.15 3.80
CA THR A 254 -9.64 4.03 2.77
C THR A 254 -9.72 3.44 1.38
N ALA A 255 -9.64 2.11 1.28
CA ALA A 255 -9.76 1.41 0.01
C ALA A 255 -10.37 0.02 0.15
N THR A 256 -11.10 -0.39 -0.88
CA THR A 256 -11.51 -1.78 -1.12
C THR A 256 -11.37 -2.08 -2.60
N GLY A 257 -10.99 -3.30 -2.96
CA GLY A 257 -10.83 -3.63 -4.37
C GLY A 257 -10.34 -5.04 -4.63
N THR A 258 -9.92 -5.27 -5.87
CA THR A 258 -9.34 -6.53 -6.32
C THR A 258 -8.08 -6.24 -7.15
N GLY A 259 -6.95 -6.81 -6.74
CA GLY A 259 -5.67 -6.74 -7.46
C GLY A 259 -5.25 -8.11 -8.00
N ALA A 260 -4.27 -8.11 -8.92
CA ALA A 260 -3.74 -9.36 -9.48
C ALA A 260 -3.01 -10.19 -8.41
N PHE A 261 -2.26 -9.54 -7.54
CA PHE A 261 -1.53 -10.14 -6.43
C PHE A 261 -2.37 -10.18 -5.16
N SER A 262 -2.86 -9.04 -4.71
CA SER A 262 -3.62 -8.90 -3.46
C SER A 262 -4.95 -9.64 -3.44
N GLY A 263 -5.48 -10.03 -4.61
CA GLY A 263 -6.86 -10.52 -4.66
C GLY A 263 -7.84 -9.47 -4.14
N ASN A 264 -8.91 -9.88 -3.51
CA ASN A 264 -9.81 -8.95 -2.84
C ASN A 264 -9.14 -8.44 -1.56
N TYR A 265 -9.22 -7.13 -1.34
CA TYR A 265 -8.58 -6.50 -0.17
C TYR A 265 -9.41 -5.37 0.42
N VAL A 266 -9.13 -5.09 1.68
CA VAL A 266 -9.65 -3.96 2.46
C VAL A 266 -8.46 -3.25 3.09
N GLN A 267 -8.43 -1.92 2.98
CA GLN A 267 -7.47 -1.08 3.68
C GLN A 267 -8.20 -0.15 4.66
N ILE A 268 -7.70 -0.07 5.89
CA ILE A 268 -8.26 0.75 6.97
C ILE A 268 -7.17 1.67 7.49
N ARG A 269 -7.52 2.96 7.68
CA ARG A 269 -6.64 3.95 8.32
C ARG A 269 -7.26 4.42 9.62
N PHE A 270 -6.44 4.50 10.68
CA PHE A 270 -6.86 4.97 12.01
C PHE A 270 -5.71 5.65 12.74
N GLU A 271 -6.07 6.45 13.75
CA GLU A 271 -5.12 7.06 14.68
C GLU A 271 -5.13 6.27 15.99
N TYR A 272 -3.96 5.88 16.46
CA TYR A 272 -3.82 5.19 17.73
C TYR A 272 -2.48 5.57 18.38
N ASP A 273 -2.55 6.00 19.65
CA ASP A 273 -1.40 6.40 20.49
C ASP A 273 -0.49 7.46 19.82
N GLY A 274 -1.10 8.40 19.10
CA GLY A 274 -0.41 9.52 18.43
C GLY A 274 0.22 9.15 17.07
N TYR A 275 -0.04 7.94 16.56
CA TYR A 275 0.46 7.47 15.27
C TYR A 275 -0.69 7.20 14.30
N THR A 276 -0.43 7.48 13.02
CA THR A 276 -1.31 7.07 11.92
C THR A 276 -0.97 5.65 11.50
N TRP A 277 -1.97 4.79 11.56
CA TRP A 277 -1.87 3.39 11.16
C TRP A 277 -2.65 3.14 9.88
N THR A 278 -2.05 2.39 8.96
CA THR A 278 -2.74 1.88 7.77
C THR A 278 -2.57 0.37 7.77
N VAL A 279 -3.69 -0.35 7.71
CA VAL A 279 -3.71 -1.81 7.72
C VAL A 279 -4.41 -2.32 6.48
N THR A 280 -3.76 -3.21 5.74
CA THR A 280 -4.31 -3.83 4.54
C THR A 280 -4.50 -5.32 4.77
N TYR A 281 -5.72 -5.80 4.49
CA TYR A 281 -6.15 -7.21 4.58
C TYR A 281 -6.33 -7.72 3.17
N MET A 282 -5.61 -8.77 2.75
CA MET A 282 -5.61 -9.28 1.38
C MET A 282 -6.08 -10.73 1.28
N HIS A 283 -6.26 -11.17 0.04
CA HIS A 283 -6.69 -12.51 -0.36
C HIS A 283 -8.08 -12.91 0.10
N LEU A 284 -8.93 -11.91 0.39
CA LEU A 284 -10.28 -12.13 0.91
C LEU A 284 -11.17 -12.86 -0.11
N SER A 285 -12.03 -13.77 0.38
CA SER A 285 -13.09 -14.35 -0.44
C SER A 285 -14.26 -13.39 -0.60
N GLN A 286 -14.51 -12.54 0.43
CA GLN A 286 -15.59 -11.56 0.44
C GLN A 286 -15.14 -10.29 1.16
N ILE A 287 -15.56 -9.14 0.62
CA ILE A 287 -15.43 -7.82 1.24
C ILE A 287 -16.78 -7.46 1.85
N SER A 288 -16.83 -7.02 3.12
CA SER A 288 -18.05 -6.71 3.87
C SER A 288 -18.26 -5.22 4.16
N CYS A 289 -17.37 -4.36 3.65
CA CYS A 289 -17.42 -2.91 3.82
C CYS A 289 -17.09 -2.19 2.51
N SER A 290 -17.21 -0.88 2.49
CA SER A 290 -16.94 -0.03 1.33
C SER A 290 -15.97 1.10 1.71
N SER A 291 -15.21 1.60 0.73
CA SER A 291 -14.38 2.80 0.93
C SER A 291 -15.25 3.97 1.41
N GLY A 292 -14.78 4.64 2.46
CA GLY A 292 -15.48 5.71 3.17
C GLY A 292 -16.27 5.25 4.40
N ASP A 293 -16.49 3.95 4.59
CA ASP A 293 -17.16 3.44 5.80
C ASP A 293 -16.27 3.64 7.03
N HIS A 294 -16.89 3.97 8.16
CA HIS A 294 -16.25 3.93 9.46
C HIS A 294 -16.45 2.54 10.07
N VAL A 295 -15.37 1.96 10.60
CA VAL A 295 -15.38 0.65 11.27
C VAL A 295 -14.80 0.78 12.67
N ASN A 296 -15.32 -0.02 13.60
CA ASN A 296 -14.78 -0.11 14.95
C ASN A 296 -13.95 -1.39 15.10
N VAL A 297 -13.04 -1.40 16.06
CA VAL A 297 -12.31 -2.62 16.45
C VAL A 297 -13.29 -3.77 16.66
N GLY A 298 -13.05 -4.90 15.99
CA GLY A 298 -13.89 -6.08 16.10
C GLY A 298 -15.00 -6.19 15.04
N ASP A 299 -15.27 -5.13 14.27
CA ASP A 299 -16.22 -5.21 13.15
C ASP A 299 -15.69 -6.14 12.07
N VAL A 300 -16.56 -7.02 11.53
CA VAL A 300 -16.20 -7.92 10.44
C VAL A 300 -16.11 -7.12 9.14
N ILE A 301 -14.91 -7.02 8.58
CA ILE A 301 -14.63 -6.25 7.36
C ILE A 301 -14.58 -7.09 6.10
N GLY A 302 -14.50 -8.41 6.27
CA GLY A 302 -14.44 -9.38 5.17
C GLY A 302 -14.29 -10.81 5.67
N LEU A 303 -14.21 -11.72 4.73
CA LEU A 303 -13.93 -13.14 4.99
C LEU A 303 -12.62 -13.52 4.32
N SER A 304 -11.77 -14.26 5.02
CA SER A 304 -10.52 -14.78 4.44
C SER A 304 -10.76 -15.70 3.25
N GLY A 305 -9.76 -15.85 2.41
CA GLY A 305 -9.90 -16.64 1.20
C GLY A 305 -8.56 -17.04 0.58
N HIS A 306 -8.59 -17.18 -0.73
CA HIS A 306 -7.43 -17.50 -1.55
C HIS A 306 -7.48 -16.78 -2.92
N THR A 307 -8.04 -15.57 -2.96
CA THR A 307 -8.10 -14.74 -4.18
C THR A 307 -6.73 -14.09 -4.45
N GLY A 308 -6.45 -13.77 -5.71
CA GLY A 308 -5.15 -13.23 -6.12
C GLY A 308 -4.08 -14.31 -6.32
N ARG A 309 -2.80 -13.93 -6.12
CA ARG A 309 -1.64 -14.83 -6.33
C ARG A 309 -1.23 -15.52 -5.05
N VAL A 310 -1.82 -16.65 -4.75
CA VAL A 310 -1.61 -17.42 -3.52
C VAL A 310 -1.41 -18.92 -3.78
N THR A 311 -0.86 -19.63 -2.80
CA THR A 311 -0.68 -21.09 -2.81
C THR A 311 -1.76 -21.84 -2.03
N GLY A 312 -2.55 -21.16 -1.24
CA GLY A 312 -3.61 -21.75 -0.42
C GLY A 312 -4.31 -20.69 0.46
N PRO A 313 -5.38 -21.08 1.16
CA PRO A 313 -6.16 -20.16 1.97
C PRO A 313 -5.36 -19.54 3.13
N HIS A 314 -5.34 -18.23 3.23
CA HIS A 314 -4.74 -17.46 4.32
C HIS A 314 -5.23 -16.01 4.31
N LEU A 315 -5.00 -15.29 5.39
CA LEU A 315 -5.03 -13.84 5.44
C LEU A 315 -3.60 -13.33 5.32
N HIS A 316 -3.32 -12.52 4.32
CA HIS A 316 -2.14 -11.66 4.29
C HIS A 316 -2.50 -10.32 4.91
N ILE A 317 -1.70 -9.86 5.89
CA ILE A 317 -1.91 -8.58 6.55
C ILE A 317 -0.64 -7.73 6.50
N GLU A 318 -0.78 -6.49 6.01
CA GLU A 318 0.26 -5.47 6.03
C GLU A 318 -0.09 -4.38 7.03
N ILE A 319 0.92 -3.84 7.70
CA ILE A 319 0.74 -2.74 8.65
C ILE A 319 1.78 -1.65 8.37
N LEU A 320 1.29 -0.43 8.22
CA LEU A 320 2.12 0.77 8.15
C LEU A 320 1.87 1.63 9.39
N CYS A 321 2.94 2.21 9.93
CA CYS A 321 2.90 3.22 10.97
C CYS A 321 3.54 4.50 10.42
N ASN A 322 2.81 5.61 10.39
CA ASN A 322 3.24 6.87 9.77
C ASN A 322 3.78 6.66 8.33
N GLY A 323 3.14 5.77 7.56
CA GLY A 323 3.53 5.44 6.19
C GLY A 323 4.69 4.45 6.05
N ALA A 324 5.31 4.00 7.13
CA ALA A 324 6.40 3.01 7.13
C ALA A 324 5.89 1.58 7.38
N TYR A 325 6.28 0.63 6.55
CA TYR A 325 5.97 -0.78 6.77
C TYR A 325 6.56 -1.28 8.09
N LYS A 326 5.78 -2.07 8.79
CA LYS A 326 6.12 -2.69 10.06
C LYS A 326 5.86 -4.18 10.04
N ASN A 327 6.66 -4.95 10.78
CA ASN A 327 6.42 -6.37 10.94
C ASN A 327 5.12 -6.63 11.73
N PRO A 328 4.05 -7.16 11.09
CA PRO A 328 2.78 -7.37 11.78
C PRO A 328 2.88 -8.35 12.95
N ALA A 329 3.75 -9.37 12.86
CA ALA A 329 3.86 -10.40 13.88
C ALA A 329 4.23 -9.86 15.27
N GLY A 330 4.97 -8.74 15.34
CA GLY A 330 5.29 -8.08 16.61
C GLY A 330 4.19 -7.17 17.14
N LEU A 331 3.25 -6.78 16.29
CA LEU A 331 2.23 -5.76 16.57
C LEU A 331 0.87 -6.34 16.93
N ILE A 332 0.48 -7.46 16.31
CA ILE A 332 -0.83 -8.10 16.50
C ILE A 332 -0.76 -9.26 17.50
N SER A 333 -1.76 -9.36 18.37
CA SER A 333 -1.84 -10.44 19.35
C SER A 333 -3.27 -10.70 19.78
N GLY A 334 -3.63 -11.97 19.98
CA GLY A 334 -4.90 -12.38 20.61
C GLY A 334 -5.03 -11.98 22.08
N HIS A 335 -3.95 -11.56 22.68
CA HIS A 335 -3.87 -11.15 24.11
C HIS A 335 -3.87 -9.62 24.27
N GLY A 336 -4.34 -8.87 23.28
CA GLY A 336 -4.37 -7.40 23.31
C GLY A 336 -4.72 -6.88 24.71
N LYS A 337 -3.97 -5.88 25.20
CA LYS A 337 -4.17 -5.30 26.54
C LYS A 337 -5.64 -4.97 26.72
N LYS A 338 -6.33 -5.69 27.61
CA LYS A 338 -7.61 -5.25 28.13
C LYS A 338 -7.40 -3.87 28.76
N LYS A 339 -8.07 -2.85 28.20
CA LYS A 339 -8.15 -1.52 28.84
C LYS A 339 -8.71 -1.63 30.23
#